data_80253686066aaa1c024538b2809663cd
#
_entry.id   80253686066aaa1c024538b2809663cd
#
_cell.length_a   1.000
_cell.length_b   1.000
_cell.length_c   1.000
_cell.angle_alpha   90.00
_cell.angle_beta   90.00
_cell.angle_gamma   90.00
#
_symmetry.space_group_name_H-M   'P 1'
#
loop_
_entity.id
_entity.type
_entity.pdbx_description
1 polymer ?
#
loop_
_entity_poly.entity_id
_entity_poly.type
_entity_poly.pdbx_seq_one_letter_code
_entity_poly.pdbx_strand_id
1 'polypeptide(L)'
;MIIFSKNQVKKVVVSADNHGYKPDVVEFKEGKPAQIKFIPKGNLGCLDELNFKDLDIHDDLKGKKEVIVNIPTDKPGTYNFACGMDMFHGKVVVK
;
A
#
# COMPACT_ATOMS: atom_id res chain seq x y z
N MET A 1 9.67 -31.24 4.93
CA MET A 1 8.90 -30.22 5.62
C MET A 1 8.81 -28.97 4.78
N ILE A 2 7.70 -28.37 4.82
CA ILE A 2 7.50 -27.16 4.07
C ILE A 2 7.81 -25.98 4.93
N ILE A 3 8.69 -25.18 4.46
CA ILE A 3 9.00 -23.96 5.14
C ILE A 3 8.18 -22.86 4.55
N PHE A 4 7.41 -22.27 5.39
CA PHE A 4 6.64 -21.14 4.96
C PHE A 4 7.44 -19.89 5.27
N SER A 5 7.96 -19.29 4.26
CA SER A 5 8.36 -17.93 4.42
C SER A 5 7.06 -17.16 4.62
N LYS A 6 6.82 -16.73 5.83
CA LYS A 6 5.61 -15.98 6.11
C LYS A 6 5.68 -14.68 5.37
N ASN A 7 4.78 -14.51 4.42
CA ASN A 7 4.63 -13.24 3.77
C ASN A 7 4.14 -12.23 4.79
N GLN A 8 4.69 -11.06 4.73
CA GLN A 8 4.21 -9.96 5.54
C GLN A 8 3.04 -9.32 4.81
N VAL A 9 1.87 -9.35 5.42
CA VAL A 9 0.66 -8.77 4.81
C VAL A 9 0.11 -7.72 5.75
N LYS A 10 -0.01 -6.51 5.25
CA LYS A 10 -0.60 -5.40 5.99
C LYS A 10 -1.83 -4.90 5.25
N LYS A 11 -2.81 -4.44 6.00
CA LYS A 11 -4.04 -3.91 5.43
C LYS A 11 -4.05 -2.40 5.60
N VAL A 12 -4.43 -1.71 4.53
CA VAL A 12 -4.61 -0.26 4.56
C VAL A 12 -6.01 0.04 4.06
N VAL A 13 -6.80 0.67 4.89
CA VAL A 13 -8.13 1.11 4.49
C VAL A 13 -8.01 2.45 3.79
N VAL A 14 -8.63 2.56 2.63
CA VAL A 14 -8.57 3.75 1.81
C VAL A 14 -9.95 4.39 1.79
N SER A 15 -10.05 5.60 2.30
CA SER A 15 -11.32 6.31 2.33
C SER A 15 -11.08 7.80 2.53
N ALA A 16 -11.75 8.61 1.74
CA ALA A 16 -11.69 10.05 1.91
C ALA A 16 -12.27 10.48 3.26
N ASP A 17 -13.21 9.70 3.79
CA ASP A 17 -13.84 9.99 5.09
C ASP A 17 -12.89 9.75 6.25
N ASN A 18 -11.85 8.95 6.06
CA ASN A 18 -10.84 8.63 7.08
C ASN A 18 -9.51 9.28 6.80
N HIS A 19 -9.50 10.39 6.08
CA HIS A 19 -8.28 11.15 5.75
C HIS A 19 -7.32 10.40 4.85
N GLY A 20 -7.84 9.50 4.01
CA GLY A 20 -7.07 8.84 2.99
C GLY A 20 -6.68 7.43 3.36
N TYR A 21 -5.51 7.24 3.91
CA TYR A 21 -4.97 5.92 4.21
C TYR A 21 -4.90 5.69 5.71
N LYS A 22 -5.37 4.52 6.13
CA LYS A 22 -5.31 4.17 7.54
C LYS A 22 -4.87 2.72 7.68
N PRO A 23 -3.70 2.44 8.24
CA PRO A 23 -2.66 3.41 8.63
C PRO A 23 -1.97 4.03 7.41
N ASP A 24 -1.36 5.16 7.58
CA ASP A 24 -0.63 5.83 6.50
C ASP A 24 0.87 5.50 6.49
N VAL A 25 1.33 4.77 7.49
CA VAL A 25 2.69 4.26 7.56
C VAL A 25 2.65 2.76 7.80
N VAL A 26 3.34 2.01 6.94
CA VAL A 26 3.39 0.55 7.01
C VAL A 26 4.84 0.14 7.05
N GLU A 27 5.19 -0.75 7.98
CA GLU A 27 6.56 -1.22 8.12
C GLU A 27 6.67 -2.70 7.76
N PHE A 28 7.74 -3.05 7.07
CA PHE A 28 8.05 -4.44 6.73
C PHE A 28 9.51 -4.72 7.03
N LYS A 29 9.81 -6.00 7.21
CA LYS A 29 11.20 -6.44 7.39
C LYS A 29 11.82 -6.76 6.04
N GLU A 30 13.07 -6.38 5.90
CA GLU A 30 13.86 -6.70 4.73
C GLU A 30 14.00 -8.22 4.57
N GLY A 31 13.99 -8.69 3.33
CA GLY A 31 14.28 -10.07 3.02
C GLY A 31 13.08 -11.02 3.04
N LYS A 32 11.92 -10.56 3.48
CA LYS A 32 10.70 -11.37 3.47
C LYS A 32 9.69 -10.75 2.53
N PRO A 33 9.00 -11.56 1.71
CA PRO A 33 7.99 -11.01 0.82
C PRO A 33 6.96 -10.18 1.58
N ALA A 34 6.56 -9.07 1.00
CA ALA A 34 5.62 -8.16 1.63
C ALA A 34 4.51 -7.78 0.67
N GLN A 35 3.32 -7.64 1.21
CA GLN A 35 2.16 -7.23 0.45
C GLN A 35 1.33 -6.25 1.27
N ILE A 36 0.72 -5.32 0.58
CA ILE A 36 -0.27 -4.44 1.19
C ILE A 36 -1.60 -4.69 0.52
N LYS A 37 -2.62 -4.93 1.32
CA LYS A 37 -3.99 -4.99 0.84
C LYS A 37 -4.60 -3.62 1.03
N PHE A 38 -4.87 -2.95 -0.07
CA PHE A 38 -5.59 -1.69 -0.03
C PHE A 38 -7.09 -1.98 -0.14
N ILE A 39 -7.83 -1.58 0.87
CA ILE A 39 -9.26 -1.87 0.96
C ILE A 39 -10.02 -0.56 0.81
N PRO A 40 -10.57 -0.29 -0.38
CA PRO A 40 -11.35 0.92 -0.57
C PRO A 40 -12.70 0.82 0.14
N LYS A 41 -13.06 1.87 0.83
CA LYS A 41 -14.34 1.95 1.53
C LYS A 41 -14.99 3.31 1.32
N GLY A 42 -16.28 3.30 1.06
CA GLY A 42 -17.05 4.52 0.95
C GLY A 42 -16.62 5.39 -0.22
N ASN A 43 -16.59 6.68 0.04
CA ASN A 43 -16.22 7.66 -0.98
C ASN A 43 -14.72 7.74 -1.11
N LEU A 44 -14.20 7.51 -2.31
CA LEU A 44 -12.77 7.55 -2.56
C LEU A 44 -12.28 8.90 -3.06
N GLY A 45 -13.09 9.61 -3.83
CA GLY A 45 -12.62 10.84 -4.46
C GLY A 45 -11.37 10.56 -5.30
N CYS A 46 -10.31 11.31 -5.07
CA CYS A 46 -9.05 11.10 -5.80
C CYS A 46 -8.29 9.85 -5.35
N LEU A 47 -8.76 9.20 -4.28
CA LEU A 47 -8.11 8.00 -3.77
C LEU A 47 -8.38 6.76 -4.62
N ASP A 48 -9.15 6.88 -5.68
CA ASP A 48 -9.37 5.77 -6.61
C ASP A 48 -8.10 5.41 -7.40
N GLU A 49 -7.12 6.29 -7.43
CA GLU A 49 -5.82 6.02 -8.02
C GLU A 49 -4.76 5.89 -6.94
N LEU A 50 -3.92 4.88 -7.07
CA LEU A 50 -2.85 4.62 -6.13
C LEU A 50 -1.52 4.60 -6.88
N ASN A 51 -0.61 5.46 -6.47
CA ASN A 51 0.70 5.58 -7.13
C ASN A 51 1.83 5.39 -6.15
N PHE A 52 2.75 4.48 -6.48
CA PHE A 52 4.03 4.36 -5.80
C PHE A 52 5.10 4.86 -6.76
N LYS A 53 5.44 6.12 -6.67
CA LYS A 53 6.41 6.72 -7.61
C LYS A 53 7.77 6.07 -7.52
N ASP A 54 8.17 5.70 -6.30
CA ASP A 54 9.48 5.09 -6.07
C ASP A 54 9.59 3.68 -6.63
N LEU A 55 8.46 3.03 -6.88
CA LEU A 55 8.40 1.65 -7.35
C LEU A 55 7.81 1.55 -8.75
N ASP A 56 7.41 2.66 -9.33
CA ASP A 56 6.77 2.70 -10.64
C ASP A 56 5.51 1.82 -10.68
N ILE A 57 4.74 1.86 -9.61
CA ILE A 57 3.48 1.13 -9.50
C ILE A 57 2.32 2.10 -9.55
N HIS A 58 1.34 1.74 -10.35
CA HIS A 58 0.12 2.52 -10.48
C HIS A 58 -1.06 1.56 -10.54
N ASP A 59 -1.97 1.67 -9.59
CA ASP A 59 -3.16 0.83 -9.53
C ASP A 59 -4.41 1.67 -9.40
N ASP A 60 -5.53 1.10 -9.83
CA ASP A 60 -6.84 1.72 -9.76
C ASP A 60 -7.68 0.95 -8.74
N LEU A 61 -8.22 1.66 -7.77
CA LEU A 61 -9.02 1.07 -6.71
C LEU A 61 -10.52 1.16 -6.98
N LYS A 62 -10.91 1.89 -8.01
CA LYS A 62 -12.32 2.12 -8.30
C LYS A 62 -13.03 0.82 -8.66
N GLY A 63 -14.13 0.54 -7.99
CA GLY A 63 -14.92 -0.64 -8.27
C GLY A 63 -14.32 -1.94 -7.77
N LYS A 64 -13.25 -1.88 -7.00
CA LYS A 64 -12.58 -3.07 -6.48
C LYS A 64 -12.86 -3.23 -4.99
N LYS A 65 -12.90 -4.47 -4.54
CA LYS A 65 -13.08 -4.77 -3.12
C LYS A 65 -11.77 -4.65 -2.37
N GLU A 66 -10.68 -5.04 -3.02
CA GLU A 66 -9.35 -4.90 -2.47
C GLU A 66 -8.34 -4.96 -3.62
N VAL A 67 -7.20 -4.34 -3.39
CA VAL A 67 -6.09 -4.39 -4.34
C VAL A 67 -4.85 -4.80 -3.56
N ILE A 68 -4.15 -5.81 -4.06
CA ILE A 68 -2.94 -6.30 -3.41
C ILE A 68 -1.73 -5.78 -4.17
N VAL A 69 -0.84 -5.11 -3.45
CA VAL A 69 0.38 -4.57 -4.02
C VAL A 69 1.56 -5.30 -3.39
N ASN A 70 2.42 -5.85 -4.23
CA ASN A 70 3.65 -6.50 -3.79
C ASN A 70 4.72 -5.44 -3.56
N ILE A 71 5.34 -5.47 -2.39
CA ILE A 71 6.35 -4.50 -2.02
C ILE A 71 7.71 -5.20 -2.05
N PRO A 72 8.69 -4.67 -2.81
CA PRO A 72 10.03 -5.23 -2.79
C PRO A 72 10.69 -4.96 -1.45
N THR A 73 11.28 -6.00 -0.87
CA THR A 73 11.94 -5.90 0.42
C THR A 73 13.42 -6.25 0.34
N ASP A 74 13.96 -6.28 -0.87
CA ASP A 74 15.38 -6.54 -1.08
C ASP A 74 16.26 -5.34 -0.76
N LYS A 75 15.68 -4.16 -0.66
CA LYS A 75 16.39 -2.95 -0.29
C LYS A 75 15.66 -2.21 0.82
N PRO A 76 16.32 -1.99 1.95
CA PRO A 76 15.70 -1.17 3.00
C PRO A 76 15.54 0.27 2.52
N GLY A 77 14.53 0.93 3.02
CA GLY A 77 14.27 2.31 2.65
C GLY A 77 12.83 2.68 2.86
N THR A 78 12.50 3.88 2.45
CA THR A 78 11.14 4.41 2.54
C THR A 78 10.59 4.61 1.14
N TYR A 79 9.42 4.05 0.90
CA TYR A 79 8.75 4.14 -0.39
C TYR A 79 7.41 4.84 -0.18
N ASN A 80 7.20 5.93 -0.88
CA ASN A 80 6.02 6.75 -0.69
C ASN A 80 4.92 6.36 -1.67
N PHE A 81 3.68 6.44 -1.22
CA PHE A 81 2.54 6.27 -2.10
C PHE A 81 1.56 7.43 -1.91
N ALA A 82 0.78 7.68 -2.93
CA ALA A 82 -0.12 8.82 -2.94
C ALA A 82 -1.31 8.55 -3.85
N CYS A 83 -2.36 9.34 -3.69
CA CYS A 83 -3.49 9.31 -4.60
C CYS A 83 -3.15 10.01 -5.92
N GLY A 84 -4.04 9.88 -6.90
CA GLY A 84 -3.80 10.43 -8.23
C GLY A 84 -3.58 11.94 -8.26
N MET A 85 -4.18 12.67 -7.34
CA MET A 85 -4.02 14.13 -7.26
C MET A 85 -2.99 14.56 -6.23
N ASP A 86 -2.29 13.61 -5.64
CA ASP A 86 -1.22 13.87 -4.68
C ASP A 86 -1.71 14.62 -3.42
N MET A 87 -2.98 14.44 -3.08
CA MET A 87 -3.59 15.09 -1.92
C MET A 87 -3.46 14.27 -0.65
N PHE A 88 -3.37 12.96 -0.77
CA PHE A 88 -3.21 12.06 0.37
C PHE A 88 -1.96 11.24 0.15
N HIS A 89 -1.20 11.05 1.21
CA HIS A 89 0.10 10.37 1.14
C HIS A 89 0.21 9.32 2.22
N GLY A 90 0.98 8.27 1.90
CA GLY A 90 1.39 7.30 2.87
C GLY A 90 2.80 6.85 2.55
N LYS A 91 3.35 5.97 3.38
CA LYS A 91 4.68 5.46 3.14
C LYS A 91 4.85 4.05 3.66
N VAL A 92 5.74 3.34 3.00
CA VAL A 92 6.15 2.00 3.39
C VAL A 92 7.61 2.08 3.81
N VAL A 93 7.90 1.56 4.98
CA VAL A 93 9.27 1.53 5.50
C VAL A 93 9.74 0.09 5.53
N VAL A 94 10.84 -0.20 4.85
CA VAL A 94 11.48 -1.52 4.86
C VAL A 94 12.76 -1.40 5.68
N LYS A 95 12.84 -2.19 6.73
CA LYS A 95 13.98 -2.13 7.66
C LYS A 95 14.85 -3.35 7.59
#